data_c9096f66bb089e2af8d19c95ea003b9a
#
_entry.id   c9096f66bb089e2af8d19c95ea003b9a
#
_cell.length_a   1.000
_cell.length_b   1.000
_cell.length_c   1.000
_cell.angle_alpha   90.00
_cell.angle_beta   90.00
_cell.angle_gamma   90.00
#
_symmetry.space_group_name_H-M   'P 1'
#
loop_
_entity.id
_entity.type
_entity.pdbx_description
1 polymer ?
#
loop_
_entity_poly.entity_id
_entity_poly.type
_entity_poly.pdbx_seq_one_letter_code
_entity_poly.pdbx_strand_id
1 'polypeptide(L)' 'MVKGKVKWFNNAKGFGFICPEGGGEDIFAHYSTIQMEGYKTLKAGQAVNFELQQGPKGNHASVIVPNEAQNI' A
#
# COMPACT_ATOMS: atom_id res chain seq x y z
N MET A 1 -8.50 9.25 2.66
CA MET A 1 -7.69 8.11 2.21
C MET A 1 -8.58 7.00 1.69
N VAL A 2 -8.04 6.24 0.78
CA VAL A 2 -8.76 5.12 0.18
C VAL A 2 -8.35 3.85 0.91
N LYS A 3 -9.29 2.93 1.08
CA LYS A 3 -8.99 1.65 1.71
C LYS A 3 -8.66 0.62 0.63
N GLY A 4 -7.75 -0.27 0.96
CA GLY A 4 -7.42 -1.34 0.04
C GLY A 4 -6.69 -2.45 0.75
N LYS A 5 -6.29 -3.44 -0.04
CA LYS A 5 -5.53 -4.57 0.47
C LYS A 5 -4.30 -4.76 -0.39
N VAL A 6 -3.22 -5.16 0.25
CA VAL A 6 -1.98 -5.41 -0.47
C VAL A 6 -2.15 -6.64 -1.34
N LYS A 7 -1.89 -6.49 -2.63
CA LYS A 7 -1.94 -7.62 -3.55
C LYS A 7 -0.69 -8.47 -3.37
N TRP A 8 0.46 -7.82 -3.39
CA TRP A 8 1.73 -8.45 -3.09
C TRP A 8 2.75 -7.36 -2.84
N PHE A 9 3.81 -7.72 -2.14
CA PHE A 9 4.86 -6.77 -1.84
C PHE A 9 6.19 -7.51 -1.80
N ASN A 10 7.20 -6.96 -2.48
CA ASN A 10 8.53 -7.54 -2.53
C ASN A 10 9.41 -6.79 -1.54
N ASN A 11 9.68 -7.41 -0.40
CA ASN A 11 10.44 -6.74 0.65
C ASN A 11 11.89 -6.49 0.24
N ALA A 12 12.44 -7.34 -0.61
CA ALA A 12 13.82 -7.17 -1.02
C ALA A 12 13.99 -5.95 -1.91
N LYS A 13 13.01 -5.70 -2.79
CA LYS A 13 13.08 -4.56 -3.70
C LYS A 13 12.34 -3.35 -3.17
N GLY A 14 11.45 -3.55 -2.20
CA GLY A 14 10.77 -2.44 -1.57
C GLY A 14 9.58 -1.89 -2.32
N PHE A 15 8.91 -2.69 -3.13
CA PHE A 15 7.71 -2.22 -3.81
C PHE A 15 6.71 -3.34 -4.00
N GLY A 16 5.49 -2.95 -4.33
CA GLY A 16 4.43 -3.89 -4.58
C GLY A 16 3.21 -3.17 -5.10
N PHE A 17 2.07 -3.82 -4.96
CA PHE A 17 0.82 -3.26 -5.44
C PHE A 17 -0.29 -3.45 -4.44
N ILE A 18 -1.23 -2.52 -4.46
CA ILE A 18 -2.40 -2.53 -3.59
C ILE A 18 -3.63 -2.60 -4.46
N CYS A 19 -4.58 -3.46 -4.07
CA CYS A 19 -5.89 -3.54 -4.73
C CYS A 19 -6.84 -2.63 -3.98
N PRO A 20 -7.38 -1.59 -4.63
CA PRO A 20 -8.34 -0.73 -3.96
C PRO A 20 -9.59 -1.52 -3.59
N GLU A 21 -10.13 -1.21 -2.43
CA GLU A 21 -11.41 -1.77 -2.04
C GLU A 21 -12.46 -1.21 -2.99
N GLY A 22 -13.29 -2.03 -3.51
CA GLY A 22 -14.25 -1.57 -4.49
C GLY A 22 -13.81 -1.81 -5.92
N GLY A 23 -12.59 -2.26 -6.11
CA GLY A 23 -12.11 -2.61 -7.43
C GLY A 23 -11.34 -1.50 -8.11
N GLY A 24 -10.92 -1.77 -9.32
CA GLY A 24 -10.14 -0.83 -10.09
C GLY A 24 -8.75 -1.36 -10.36
N GLU A 25 -7.90 -0.49 -10.86
CA GLU A 25 -6.54 -0.88 -11.21
C GLU A 25 -5.67 -1.00 -9.98
N ASP A 26 -4.66 -1.85 -10.06
CA ASP A 26 -3.70 -1.97 -8.98
C ASP A 26 -2.96 -0.67 -8.80
N ILE A 27 -2.64 -0.36 -7.56
CA ILE A 27 -1.98 0.90 -7.20
C ILE A 27 -0.55 0.58 -6.79
N PHE A 28 0.41 1.24 -7.41
CA PHE A 28 1.82 1.02 -7.11
C PHE A 28 2.14 1.51 -5.69
N ALA A 29 2.87 0.71 -4.95
CA ALA A 29 3.26 1.03 -3.58
C ALA A 29 4.77 0.88 -3.43
N HIS A 30 5.40 1.85 -2.78
CA HIS A 30 6.83 1.83 -2.53
C HIS A 30 7.09 1.99 -1.04
N TYR A 31 8.12 1.34 -0.52
CA TYR A 31 8.35 1.34 0.92
C TYR A 31 8.54 2.75 1.48
N SER A 32 9.05 3.65 0.67
CA SER A 32 9.30 5.01 1.16
C SER A 32 8.02 5.76 1.51
N THR A 33 6.87 5.28 1.03
CA THR A 33 5.61 5.93 1.32
C THR A 33 4.84 5.25 2.45
N ILE A 34 5.38 4.19 3.01
CA ILE A 34 4.70 3.47 4.10
C ILE A 34 4.94 4.22 5.40
N GLN A 35 3.86 4.56 6.08
CA GLN A 35 3.91 5.29 7.34
C GLN A 35 3.81 4.31 8.47
N MET A 36 4.94 3.81 8.95
CA MET A 36 4.97 2.92 10.10
C MET A 36 6.34 2.99 10.74
N GLU A 37 6.41 2.62 11.99
CA GLU A 37 7.67 2.61 12.69
C GLU A 37 8.40 1.31 12.42
N GLY A 38 9.72 1.38 12.45
CA GLY A 38 10.53 0.19 12.30
C GLY A 38 10.67 -0.22 10.86
N TYR A 39 10.74 -1.52 10.65
CA TYR A 39 10.95 -2.07 9.32
C TYR A 39 9.69 -1.89 8.48
N LYS A 40 9.84 -1.22 7.37
CA LYS A 40 8.72 -0.88 6.52
C LYS A 40 8.45 -2.01 5.53
N THR A 41 7.39 -2.74 5.75
CA THR A 41 7.05 -3.87 4.91
C THR A 41 5.54 -4.06 4.90
N LEU A 42 5.07 -4.77 3.89
CA LEU A 42 3.65 -5.10 3.75
C LEU A 42 3.54 -6.59 3.44
N LYS A 43 2.39 -7.15 3.76
CA LYS A 43 2.12 -8.55 3.48
C LYS A 43 0.92 -8.66 2.55
N ALA A 44 0.93 -9.66 1.69
CA ALA A 44 -0.19 -9.89 0.80
C ALA A 44 -1.47 -10.09 1.62
N GLY A 45 -2.51 -9.40 1.22
CA GLY A 45 -3.79 -9.47 1.92
C GLY A 45 -3.94 -8.51 3.08
N GLN A 46 -2.88 -7.79 3.44
CA GLN A 46 -2.94 -6.85 4.54
C GLN A 46 -3.82 -5.65 4.18
N ALA A 47 -4.66 -5.24 5.12
CA ALA A 47 -5.50 -4.07 4.89
C ALA A 47 -4.69 -2.80 5.13
N VAL A 48 -4.85 -1.83 4.25
CA VAL A 48 -4.13 -0.56 4.37
C VAL A 48 -5.04 0.57 3.94
N ASN A 49 -4.70 1.76 4.37
CA ASN A 49 -5.29 2.99 3.85
C ASN A 49 -4.20 3.71 3.08
N PHE A 50 -4.56 4.35 1.98
CA PHE A 50 -3.55 5.01 1.19
C PHE A 50 -4.13 6.22 0.48
N GLU A 51 -3.23 7.14 0.11
CA GLU A 51 -3.59 8.31 -0.69
C GLU A 51 -3.29 7.99 -2.14
N LEU A 52 -4.31 8.09 -2.97
CA LEU A 52 -4.16 7.80 -4.39
C LEU A 52 -3.70 9.05 -5.13
N GLN A 53 -2.67 8.90 -5.93
CA GLN A 53 -2.22 9.99 -6.80
C GLN A 53 -1.98 9.47 -8.19
N GLN A 54 -2.27 10.31 -9.17
CA GLN A 54 -1.97 10.00 -10.56
C GLN A 54 -0.64 10.63 -10.91
N GLY A 55 0.18 9.86 -11.59
CA GLY A 55 1.48 10.35 -12.02
C GLY A 55 1.75 9.98 -13.45
N PRO A 56 2.92 10.34 -13.96
CA PRO A 56 3.28 10.05 -15.35
C PRO A 56 3.26 8.56 -15.65
N LYS A 57 3.49 7.75 -14.67
CA LYS A 57 3.52 6.30 -14.85
C LYS A 57 2.25 5.60 -14.41
N GLY A 58 1.21 6.37 -14.08
CA GLY A 58 -0.05 5.80 -13.66
C GLY A 58 -0.36 6.10 -12.22
N ASN A 59 -1.31 5.37 -11.66
CA ASN A 59 -1.74 5.58 -10.28
C ASN A 59 -0.75 4.98 -9.31
N HIS A 60 -0.47 5.72 -8.24
CA HIS A 60 0.39 5.21 -7.19
C HIS A 60 -0.07 5.74 -5.85
N ALA A 61 0.38 5.09 -4.78
CA ALA A 61 0.05 5.53 -3.42
C ALA A 61 1.14 6.48 -2.94
N SER A 62 0.76 7.69 -2.61
CA SER A 62 1.72 8.67 -2.11
C SER A 62 1.95 8.53 -0.62
N VAL A 63 0.98 7.95 0.09
CA VAL A 63 1.09 7.68 1.52
C VAL A 63 0.36 6.37 1.78
N ILE A 64 0.98 5.47 2.52
CA ILE A 64 0.37 4.20 2.88
C ILE A 64 0.39 4.06 4.39
N VAL A 65 -0.79 3.86 4.96
CA VAL A 65 -0.92 3.67 6.41
C VAL A 65 -1.44 2.26 6.63
N PRO A 66 -0.61 1.35 7.13
CA PRO A 66 -1.09 -0.01 7.40
C PRO A 66 -2.17 0.02 8.46
N ASN A 67 -3.17 -0.79 8.24
CA ASN A 67 -4.26 -0.87 9.20
C ASN A 67 -3.90 -1.93 10.22
N GLU A 68 -3.43 -1.46 11.37
CA GLU A 68 -2.95 -2.35 12.40
C GLU A 68 -3.94 -2.60 13.49
N ALA A 69 -5.15 -2.27 13.26
CA ALA A 69 -6.12 -2.32 14.34
C ALA A 69 -6.25 -3.69 14.93
N GLN A 70 -5.91 -4.66 14.14
CA GLN A 70 -6.10 -5.99 14.60
C GLN A 70 -5.07 -6.42 15.61
N ASN A 71 -4.09 -5.66 15.81
CA ASN A 71 -3.04 -6.13 16.64
C ASN A 71 -3.38 -6.10 18.06
N ILE A 72 -4.53 -6.15 18.43
CA ILE A 72 -4.85 -6.14 19.73
C ILE A 72 -4.66 -7.08 20.56
#